data_568ce1ca55f9e61ef5e4b58b20b8bb9a
#
_entry.id   568ce1ca55f9e61ef5e4b58b20b8bb9a
#
_cell.length_a   1.000
_cell.length_b   1.000
_cell.length_c   1.000
_cell.angle_alpha   90.00
_cell.angle_beta   90.00
_cell.angle_gamma   90.00
#
_symmetry.space_group_name_H-M   'P 1'
#
loop_
_entity.id
_entity.type
_entity.pdbx_description
1 polymer ?
#
loop_
_entity_poly.entity_id
_entity_poly.type
_entity_poly.pdbx_seq_one_letter_code
_entity_poly.pdbx_strand_id
1 'polypeptide(L)'
;ATPLFFRPLDHAVDFSVQALTKFVGGHSDLLLGSVAVRDEAWFRRLRDVQGLLGIGVSADDCFLALRGLGTLALRLERQAATALELAQWLEKRTEVARVLHPALEADPGHALWKRDCAGAGAVFSIILRDRRWSAARSFVDGLRLFRIGASWGGIQSLVAAYPVPPPRRYRIHGSAPFVRLSVGLEDPADLISDLRAGLRRIRGSTSRPKSRRKL
;
A
#
# COMPACT_ATOMS: atom_id res chain seq x y z
N ALA A 1 4.96 4.44 5.69
CA ALA A 1 5.64 3.15 5.81
C ALA A 1 7.14 3.24 5.48
N THR A 2 7.73 4.44 5.49
CA THR A 2 9.17 4.59 5.31
C THR A 2 9.70 5.64 6.28
N PRO A 3 10.97 5.54 6.72
CA PRO A 3 11.57 6.52 7.62
C PRO A 3 11.82 7.90 6.98
N LEU A 4 11.60 8.07 5.67
CA LEU A 4 11.72 9.36 5.00
C LEU A 4 10.55 10.29 5.34
N PHE A 5 9.32 9.77 5.33
CA PHE A 5 8.12 10.58 5.56
C PHE A 5 7.59 10.50 6.98
N PHE A 6 8.01 9.51 7.75
CA PHE A 6 7.76 9.41 9.18
C PHE A 6 9.01 8.89 9.88
N ARG A 7 9.50 9.60 10.86
CA ARG A 7 10.74 9.30 11.61
C ARG A 7 10.40 8.79 13.00
N PRO A 8 10.16 7.48 13.20
CA PRO A 8 9.64 6.95 14.46
C PRO A 8 10.49 7.34 15.67
N LEU A 9 11.80 7.29 15.54
CA LEU A 9 12.73 7.60 16.63
C LEU A 9 12.64 9.06 17.11
N ASP A 10 12.05 9.98 16.34
CA ASP A 10 11.82 11.37 16.75
C ASP A 10 10.52 11.52 17.57
N HIS A 11 9.75 10.43 17.72
CA HIS A 11 8.46 10.38 18.43
C HIS A 11 8.50 9.47 19.66
N ALA A 12 9.60 9.49 20.43
CA ALA A 12 9.80 8.70 21.66
C ALA A 12 9.58 7.18 21.48
N VAL A 13 9.93 6.66 20.31
CA VAL A 13 9.91 5.23 20.01
C VAL A 13 11.31 4.66 20.28
N ASP A 14 11.39 3.54 20.99
CA ASP A 14 12.67 2.89 21.33
C ASP A 14 13.24 2.12 20.13
N PHE A 15 12.37 1.47 19.35
CA PHE A 15 12.74 0.59 18.23
C PHE A 15 12.03 1.00 16.96
N SER A 16 12.77 1.26 15.89
CA SER A 16 12.25 1.43 14.54
C SER A 16 12.52 0.17 13.72
N VAL A 17 11.46 -0.59 13.40
CA VAL A 17 11.54 -1.82 12.61
C VAL A 17 11.07 -1.54 11.19
N GLN A 18 11.91 -1.88 10.19
CA GLN A 18 11.61 -1.66 8.79
C GLN A 18 11.74 -2.95 7.98
N ALA A 19 10.76 -3.21 7.12
CA ALA A 19 10.85 -4.23 6.08
C ALA A 19 11.61 -3.64 4.88
N LEU A 20 12.91 -3.87 4.79
CA LEU A 20 13.73 -3.43 3.66
C LEU A 20 13.28 -4.08 2.34
N THR A 21 12.62 -5.24 2.43
CA THR A 21 11.90 -5.93 1.35
C THR A 21 10.98 -5.00 0.54
N LYS A 22 10.45 -3.93 1.14
CA LYS A 22 9.43 -3.07 0.54
C LYS A 22 10.08 -1.87 -0.16
N PHE A 23 9.78 -0.66 0.26
CA PHE A 23 10.26 0.55 -0.40
C PHE A 23 11.78 0.69 -0.46
N VAL A 24 12.53 0.19 0.52
CA VAL A 24 13.98 0.32 0.54
C VAL A 24 14.60 -0.50 -0.60
N GLY A 25 14.33 -1.79 -0.68
CA GLY A 25 14.74 -2.62 -1.81
C GLY A 25 14.12 -2.13 -3.12
N GLY A 26 12.79 -2.02 -3.14
CA GLY A 26 12.02 -1.36 -4.19
C GLY A 26 11.93 -2.12 -5.52
N HIS A 27 12.53 -3.29 -5.65
CA HIS A 27 12.62 -4.04 -6.91
C HIS A 27 12.04 -5.46 -6.81
N SER A 28 11.44 -5.82 -5.66
CA SER A 28 10.82 -7.14 -5.42
C SER A 28 11.79 -8.32 -5.48
N ASP A 29 13.07 -8.07 -5.23
CA ASP A 29 14.20 -9.00 -5.33
C ASP A 29 14.92 -9.22 -4.00
N LEU A 30 14.37 -8.70 -2.88
CA LEU A 30 15.00 -8.70 -1.57
C LEU A 30 14.03 -9.13 -0.48
N LEU A 31 14.47 -9.96 0.44
CA LEU A 31 13.78 -10.29 1.69
C LEU A 31 14.69 -9.98 2.88
N LEU A 32 14.53 -8.78 3.45
CA LEU A 32 15.39 -8.29 4.52
C LEU A 32 14.62 -7.36 5.45
N GLY A 33 14.99 -7.35 6.74
CA GLY A 33 14.52 -6.42 7.75
C GLY A 33 15.65 -5.63 8.39
N SER A 34 15.31 -4.50 9.00
CA SER A 34 16.23 -3.75 9.84
C SER A 34 15.55 -3.30 11.13
N VAL A 35 16.34 -3.20 12.19
CA VAL A 35 15.95 -2.61 13.45
C VAL A 35 16.95 -1.50 13.76
N ALA A 36 16.43 -0.29 14.01
CA ALA A 36 17.25 0.86 14.43
C ALA A 36 16.83 1.30 15.83
N VAL A 37 17.81 1.66 16.65
CA VAL A 37 17.66 2.17 18.00
C VAL A 37 18.59 3.37 18.21
N ARG A 38 18.29 4.24 19.18
CA ARG A 38 19.18 5.33 19.59
C ARG A 38 20.15 4.91 20.69
N ASP A 39 19.71 4.02 21.56
CA ASP A 39 20.43 3.59 22.76
C ASP A 39 21.43 2.48 22.44
N GLU A 40 22.69 2.69 22.85
CA GLU A 40 23.80 1.76 22.61
C GLU A 40 23.62 0.44 23.36
N ALA A 41 23.04 0.45 24.56
CA ALA A 41 22.83 -0.78 25.32
C ALA A 41 21.79 -1.69 24.60
N TRP A 42 20.73 -1.09 24.04
CA TRP A 42 19.77 -1.82 23.22
C TRP A 42 20.40 -2.33 21.92
N PHE A 43 21.26 -1.54 21.29
CA PHE A 43 21.99 -1.99 20.09
C PHE A 43 22.84 -3.24 20.38
N ARG A 44 23.62 -3.22 21.46
CA ARG A 44 24.46 -4.36 21.86
C ARG A 44 23.61 -5.59 22.16
N ARG A 45 22.52 -5.42 22.93
CA ARG A 45 21.62 -6.52 23.28
C ARG A 45 20.96 -7.15 22.02
N LEU A 46 20.55 -6.34 21.05
CA LEU A 46 20.02 -6.84 19.78
C LEU A 46 21.06 -7.62 18.98
N ARG A 47 22.31 -7.14 18.96
CA ARG A 47 23.42 -7.83 18.33
C ARG A 47 23.73 -9.18 18.98
N ASP A 48 23.71 -9.23 20.31
CA ASP A 48 23.92 -10.47 21.06
C ASP A 48 22.82 -11.49 20.76
N VAL A 49 21.56 -11.06 20.77
CA VAL A 49 20.41 -11.92 20.44
C VAL A 49 20.50 -12.40 18.98
N GLN A 50 20.87 -11.54 18.04
CA GLN A 50 21.08 -11.92 16.64
C GLN A 50 22.13 -13.02 16.52
N GLY A 51 23.27 -12.88 17.22
CA GLY A 51 24.33 -13.87 17.27
C GLY A 51 23.88 -15.20 17.89
N LEU A 52 23.23 -15.14 19.05
CA LEU A 52 22.70 -16.33 19.76
C LEU A 52 21.68 -17.13 18.92
N LEU A 53 20.84 -16.45 18.16
CA LEU A 53 19.83 -17.06 17.30
C LEU A 53 20.39 -17.50 15.96
N GLY A 54 21.65 -17.20 15.63
CA GLY A 54 22.27 -17.51 14.34
C GLY A 54 21.61 -16.78 13.17
N ILE A 55 21.03 -15.59 13.38
CA ILE A 55 20.36 -14.80 12.34
C ILE A 55 21.45 -14.17 11.46
N GLY A 56 21.75 -14.83 10.35
CA GLY A 56 22.68 -14.35 9.33
C GLY A 56 21.99 -13.51 8.26
N VAL A 57 22.75 -12.61 7.65
CA VAL A 57 22.34 -11.82 6.47
C VAL A 57 23.40 -12.00 5.40
N SER A 58 23.00 -12.29 4.16
CA SER A 58 23.93 -12.44 3.05
C SER A 58 24.51 -11.08 2.61
N ALA A 59 25.73 -11.11 2.07
CA ALA A 59 26.33 -9.91 1.47
C ALA A 59 25.52 -9.42 0.26
N ASP A 60 24.92 -10.32 -0.51
CA ASP A 60 24.10 -10.01 -1.67
C ASP A 60 22.82 -9.28 -1.27
N ASP A 61 22.14 -9.71 -0.18
CA ASP A 61 20.97 -9.02 0.36
C ASP A 61 21.32 -7.60 0.85
N CYS A 62 22.46 -7.45 1.52
CA CYS A 62 22.97 -6.14 1.93
C CYS A 62 23.25 -5.24 0.72
N PHE A 63 23.88 -5.79 -0.33
CA PHE A 63 24.15 -5.05 -1.56
C PHE A 63 22.86 -4.58 -2.24
N LEU A 64 21.86 -5.47 -2.38
CA LEU A 64 20.56 -5.12 -2.96
C LEU A 64 19.84 -4.03 -2.16
N ALA A 65 19.89 -4.11 -0.82
CA ALA A 65 19.34 -3.09 0.04
C ALA A 65 20.02 -1.73 -0.15
N LEU A 66 21.35 -1.69 -0.18
CA LEU A 66 22.15 -0.47 -0.41
C LEU A 66 21.88 0.13 -1.80
N ARG A 67 21.80 -0.70 -2.83
CA ARG A 67 21.44 -0.28 -4.19
C ARG A 67 20.06 0.36 -4.22
N GLY A 68 19.07 -0.27 -3.57
CA GLY A 68 17.70 0.26 -3.47
C GLY A 68 17.63 1.55 -2.67
N LEU A 69 18.41 1.67 -1.59
CA LEU A 69 18.44 2.84 -0.72
C LEU A 69 18.90 4.10 -1.48
N GLY A 70 19.85 3.96 -2.40
CA GLY A 70 20.36 5.08 -3.22
C GLY A 70 19.32 5.77 -4.08
N THR A 71 18.20 5.09 -4.42
CA THR A 71 17.10 5.66 -5.23
C THR A 71 15.78 5.77 -4.45
N LEU A 72 15.80 5.49 -3.15
CA LEU A 72 14.58 5.43 -2.33
C LEU A 72 13.79 6.74 -2.38
N ALA A 73 14.44 7.89 -2.20
CA ALA A 73 13.76 9.19 -2.17
C ALA A 73 13.06 9.46 -3.51
N LEU A 74 13.75 9.34 -4.63
CA LEU A 74 13.21 9.57 -5.96
C LEU A 74 12.02 8.66 -6.28
N ARG A 75 12.14 7.36 -5.96
CA ARG A 75 11.06 6.40 -6.18
C ARG A 75 9.85 6.70 -5.31
N LEU A 76 10.08 6.98 -4.03
CA LEU A 76 9.01 7.21 -3.09
C LEU A 76 8.25 8.50 -3.39
N GLU A 77 8.96 9.59 -3.72
CA GLU A 77 8.35 10.87 -4.14
C GLU A 77 7.49 10.69 -5.39
N ARG A 78 8.01 10.02 -6.41
CA ARG A 78 7.26 9.76 -7.64
C ARG A 78 6.03 8.89 -7.37
N GLN A 79 6.18 7.80 -6.63
CA GLN A 79 5.08 6.90 -6.29
C GLN A 79 4.01 7.60 -5.43
N ALA A 80 4.43 8.42 -4.47
CA ALA A 80 3.53 9.17 -3.60
C ALA A 80 2.72 10.22 -4.37
N ALA A 81 3.37 10.97 -5.27
CA ALA A 81 2.71 11.95 -6.13
C ALA A 81 1.67 11.27 -7.03
N THR A 82 2.05 10.18 -7.70
CA THR A 82 1.13 9.40 -8.53
C THR A 82 -0.03 8.82 -7.69
N ALA A 83 0.25 8.27 -6.50
CA ALA A 83 -0.80 7.72 -5.63
C ALA A 83 -1.82 8.79 -5.21
N LEU A 84 -1.37 10.00 -4.90
CA LEU A 84 -2.25 11.11 -4.55
C LEU A 84 -3.12 11.56 -5.75
N GLU A 85 -2.55 11.65 -6.94
CA GLU A 85 -3.27 11.96 -8.18
C GLU A 85 -4.37 10.93 -8.46
N LEU A 86 -4.03 9.63 -8.35
CA LEU A 86 -4.98 8.54 -8.51
C LEU A 86 -6.09 8.56 -7.43
N ALA A 87 -5.73 8.87 -6.19
CA ALA A 87 -6.67 8.97 -5.08
C ALA A 87 -7.67 10.11 -5.32
N GLN A 88 -7.21 11.30 -5.70
CA GLN A 88 -8.04 12.46 -6.06
C GLN A 88 -8.93 12.19 -7.27
N TRP A 89 -8.40 11.48 -8.27
CA TRP A 89 -9.19 11.06 -9.43
C TRP A 89 -10.30 10.08 -9.03
N LEU A 90 -10.01 9.11 -8.15
CA LEU A 90 -10.96 8.11 -7.65
C LEU A 90 -12.06 8.72 -6.77
N GLU A 91 -11.77 9.75 -5.97
CA GLU A 91 -12.79 10.47 -5.17
C GLU A 91 -13.94 11.01 -6.03
N LYS A 92 -13.63 11.40 -7.27
CA LYS A 92 -14.59 11.98 -8.22
C LYS A 92 -15.40 10.90 -8.98
N ARG A 93 -15.25 9.62 -8.66
CA ARG A 93 -15.93 8.53 -9.38
C ARG A 93 -17.20 8.10 -8.66
N THR A 94 -18.27 7.97 -9.42
CA THR A 94 -19.59 7.57 -8.88
C THR A 94 -19.59 6.14 -8.35
N GLU A 95 -18.69 5.28 -8.84
CA GLU A 95 -18.53 3.88 -8.41
C GLU A 95 -17.78 3.75 -7.09
N VAL A 96 -17.06 4.78 -6.67
CA VAL A 96 -16.27 4.80 -5.44
C VAL A 96 -17.10 5.46 -4.33
N ALA A 97 -17.24 4.77 -3.22
CA ALA A 97 -17.92 5.31 -2.04
C ALA A 97 -16.96 6.08 -1.14
N ARG A 98 -15.69 5.65 -1.08
CA ARG A 98 -14.67 6.28 -0.25
C ARG A 98 -13.28 5.93 -0.74
N VAL A 99 -12.37 6.89 -0.68
CA VAL A 99 -10.92 6.68 -0.81
C VAL A 99 -10.30 6.81 0.59
N LEU A 100 -9.42 5.88 0.93
CA LEU A 100 -8.73 5.83 2.22
C LEU A 100 -7.26 6.20 1.98
N HIS A 101 -6.98 7.50 1.96
CA HIS A 101 -5.65 8.05 1.74
C HIS A 101 -5.47 9.27 2.66
N PRO A 102 -4.52 9.24 3.62
CA PRO A 102 -4.43 10.24 4.67
C PRO A 102 -4.09 11.66 4.18
N ALA A 103 -3.52 11.80 2.98
CA ALA A 103 -3.25 13.11 2.40
C ALA A 103 -4.48 13.78 1.76
N LEU A 104 -5.63 13.08 1.66
CA LEU A 104 -6.89 13.68 1.24
C LEU A 104 -7.55 14.41 2.42
N GLU A 105 -8.04 15.61 2.21
CA GLU A 105 -8.68 16.41 3.28
C GLU A 105 -9.92 15.73 3.88
N ALA A 106 -10.62 14.93 3.06
CA ALA A 106 -11.77 14.16 3.50
C ALA A 106 -11.42 12.93 4.38
N ASP A 107 -10.13 12.57 4.51
CA ASP A 107 -9.72 11.47 5.38
C ASP A 107 -9.76 11.91 6.85
N PRO A 108 -10.43 11.16 7.75
CA PRO A 108 -10.52 11.53 9.16
C PRO A 108 -9.17 11.56 9.87
N GLY A 109 -8.13 10.94 9.33
CA GLY A 109 -6.75 10.98 9.83
C GLY A 109 -5.90 12.11 9.26
N HIS A 110 -6.45 12.96 8.34
CA HIS A 110 -5.68 13.98 7.63
C HIS A 110 -4.92 14.93 8.56
N ALA A 111 -5.58 15.45 9.60
CA ALA A 111 -4.95 16.38 10.54
C ALA A 111 -3.76 15.75 11.29
N LEU A 112 -3.89 14.49 11.70
CA LEU A 112 -2.81 13.76 12.37
C LEU A 112 -1.67 13.46 11.38
N TRP A 113 -1.99 13.02 10.18
CA TRP A 113 -1.01 12.80 9.14
C TRP A 113 -0.23 14.08 8.82
N LYS A 114 -0.92 15.21 8.66
CA LYS A 114 -0.29 16.51 8.36
C LYS A 114 0.61 17.00 9.50
N ARG A 115 0.29 16.66 10.74
CA ARG A 115 1.10 17.01 11.92
C ARG A 115 2.37 16.16 11.99
N ASP A 116 2.27 14.84 11.74
CA ASP A 116 3.30 13.87 12.09
C ASP A 116 4.14 13.40 10.89
N CYS A 117 3.66 13.56 9.66
CA CYS A 117 4.29 13.01 8.48
C CYS A 117 4.72 14.10 7.50
N ALA A 118 5.91 13.95 6.91
CA ALA A 118 6.43 14.84 5.87
C ALA A 118 5.87 14.52 4.46
N GLY A 119 5.13 13.41 4.32
CA GLY A 119 4.54 12.97 3.05
C GLY A 119 3.69 11.73 3.21
N ALA A 120 3.08 11.28 2.12
CA ALA A 120 2.27 10.06 2.08
C ALA A 120 2.99 8.94 1.33
N GLY A 121 2.66 7.70 1.67
CA GLY A 121 3.16 6.54 0.93
C GLY A 121 2.37 6.27 -0.35
N ALA A 122 2.82 5.27 -1.10
CA ALA A 122 2.22 4.86 -2.37
C ALA A 122 1.12 3.80 -2.22
N VAL A 123 0.67 3.53 -1.00
CA VAL A 123 -0.34 2.51 -0.71
C VAL A 123 -1.58 3.17 -0.12
N PHE A 124 -2.71 2.93 -0.76
CA PHE A 124 -4.00 3.41 -0.27
C PHE A 124 -5.11 2.41 -0.59
N SER A 125 -6.32 2.65 -0.12
CA SER A 125 -7.43 1.74 -0.37
C SER A 125 -8.67 2.49 -0.82
N ILE A 126 -9.55 1.77 -1.53
CA ILE A 126 -10.88 2.27 -1.90
C ILE A 126 -11.97 1.33 -1.43
N ILE A 127 -13.12 1.91 -1.14
CA ILE A 127 -14.37 1.19 -0.91
C ILE A 127 -15.28 1.51 -2.09
N LEU A 128 -15.72 0.48 -2.78
CA LEU A 128 -16.66 0.63 -3.89
C LEU A 128 -18.08 0.92 -3.35
N ARG A 129 -18.87 1.64 -4.11
CA ARG A 129 -20.28 1.89 -3.77
C ARG A 129 -21.12 0.61 -3.81
N ASP A 130 -20.83 -0.26 -4.77
CA ASP A 130 -21.33 -1.63 -4.77
C ASP A 130 -20.52 -2.46 -3.76
N ARG A 131 -21.11 -2.72 -2.60
CA ARG A 131 -20.48 -3.40 -1.47
C ARG A 131 -20.42 -4.93 -1.61
N ARG A 132 -20.83 -5.49 -2.75
CA ARG A 132 -20.73 -6.93 -2.99
C ARG A 132 -19.29 -7.32 -3.23
N TRP A 133 -18.90 -8.48 -2.69
CA TRP A 133 -17.56 -9.05 -2.95
C TRP A 133 -17.31 -9.27 -4.45
N SER A 134 -18.34 -9.67 -5.19
CA SER A 134 -18.26 -9.86 -6.64
C SER A 134 -17.90 -8.57 -7.40
N ALA A 135 -18.33 -7.40 -6.91
CA ALA A 135 -17.97 -6.12 -7.51
C ALA A 135 -16.48 -5.80 -7.31
N ALA A 136 -15.96 -6.02 -6.08
CA ALA A 136 -14.53 -5.85 -5.81
C ALA A 136 -13.67 -6.79 -6.66
N ARG A 137 -14.05 -8.05 -6.79
CA ARG A 137 -13.38 -9.00 -7.68
C ARG A 137 -13.45 -8.57 -9.14
N SER A 138 -14.64 -8.22 -9.63
CA SER A 138 -14.83 -7.79 -11.02
C SER A 138 -13.99 -6.55 -11.36
N PHE A 139 -13.85 -5.63 -10.42
CA PHE A 139 -12.95 -4.47 -10.55
C PHE A 139 -11.51 -4.93 -10.73
N VAL A 140 -11.01 -5.74 -9.80
CA VAL A 140 -9.61 -6.23 -9.80
C VAL A 140 -9.31 -7.05 -11.04
N ASP A 141 -10.21 -7.96 -11.44
CA ASP A 141 -10.07 -8.79 -12.64
C ASP A 141 -10.14 -7.96 -13.95
N GLY A 142 -10.56 -6.71 -13.87
CA GLY A 142 -10.62 -5.77 -14.99
C GLY A 142 -9.32 -5.00 -15.24
N LEU A 143 -8.39 -5.05 -14.31
CA LEU A 143 -7.13 -4.31 -14.38
C LEU A 143 -6.06 -5.10 -15.15
N ARG A 144 -5.15 -4.41 -15.79
CA ARG A 144 -4.04 -4.98 -16.59
C ARG A 144 -2.68 -4.54 -16.11
N LEU A 145 -2.53 -3.26 -15.74
CA LEU A 145 -1.28 -2.69 -15.23
C LEU A 145 -1.13 -2.98 -13.74
N PHE A 146 -2.21 -2.80 -12.96
CA PHE A 146 -2.24 -3.25 -11.59
C PHE A 146 -2.31 -4.77 -11.53
N ARG A 147 -1.19 -5.40 -11.20
CA ARG A 147 -1.12 -6.86 -11.03
C ARG A 147 -1.69 -7.29 -9.69
N ILE A 148 -2.34 -8.44 -9.65
CA ILE A 148 -2.88 -9.00 -8.40
C ILE A 148 -1.71 -9.43 -7.51
N GLY A 149 -1.59 -8.83 -6.33
CA GLY A 149 -0.53 -9.12 -5.39
C GLY A 149 -0.73 -8.46 -4.03
N ALA A 150 -0.31 -9.15 -2.98
CA ALA A 150 -0.45 -8.68 -1.60
C ALA A 150 0.75 -7.85 -1.09
N SER A 151 1.75 -7.59 -1.93
CA SER A 151 2.94 -6.80 -1.59
C SER A 151 2.74 -5.29 -1.89
N TRP A 152 3.79 -4.51 -1.72
CA TRP A 152 3.86 -3.08 -2.04
C TRP A 152 5.31 -2.59 -2.10
N GLY A 153 5.50 -1.36 -2.57
CA GLY A 153 6.79 -0.67 -2.52
C GLY A 153 7.75 -1.00 -3.66
N GLY A 154 7.35 -1.88 -4.58
CA GLY A 154 8.09 -2.17 -5.81
C GLY A 154 7.84 -1.15 -6.91
N ILE A 155 8.52 -1.33 -8.05
CA ILE A 155 8.37 -0.49 -9.25
C ILE A 155 7.09 -0.77 -10.02
N GLN A 156 6.43 -1.91 -9.76
CA GLN A 156 5.18 -2.33 -10.40
C GLN A 156 3.99 -2.05 -9.50
N SER A 157 2.91 -1.55 -10.09
CA SER A 157 1.63 -1.34 -9.40
C SER A 157 0.95 -2.67 -9.08
N LEU A 158 0.44 -2.78 -7.85
CA LEU A 158 -0.25 -3.97 -7.35
C LEU A 158 -1.65 -3.63 -6.84
N VAL A 159 -2.53 -4.60 -6.94
CA VAL A 159 -3.89 -4.53 -6.40
C VAL A 159 -4.23 -5.78 -5.60
N ALA A 160 -4.93 -5.60 -4.50
CA ALA A 160 -5.51 -6.72 -3.75
C ALA A 160 -6.89 -6.34 -3.22
N ALA A 161 -7.88 -7.19 -3.46
CA ALA A 161 -9.19 -7.08 -2.85
C ALA A 161 -9.24 -7.87 -1.54
N TYR A 162 -9.90 -7.31 -0.55
CA TYR A 162 -10.08 -7.94 0.76
C TYR A 162 -11.59 -8.03 1.07
N PRO A 163 -12.06 -9.19 1.55
CA PRO A 163 -13.43 -9.32 2.03
C PRO A 163 -13.61 -8.45 3.28
N VAL A 164 -14.85 -8.37 3.76
CA VAL A 164 -15.15 -7.71 5.04
C VAL A 164 -14.28 -8.32 6.13
N PRO A 165 -13.44 -7.52 6.80
CA PRO A 165 -12.62 -8.05 7.89
C PRO A 165 -13.51 -8.49 9.06
N PRO A 166 -13.07 -9.48 9.85
CA PRO A 166 -13.79 -9.89 11.05
C PRO A 166 -13.99 -8.69 11.99
N PRO A 167 -15.02 -8.71 12.86
CA PRO A 167 -15.30 -7.64 13.81
C PRO A 167 -14.06 -7.33 14.67
N ARG A 168 -13.56 -6.10 14.59
CA ARG A 168 -12.46 -5.60 15.43
C ARG A 168 -12.95 -4.38 16.22
N ARG A 169 -12.32 -4.12 17.38
CA ARG A 169 -12.64 -2.99 18.26
C ARG A 169 -12.58 -1.64 17.52
N TYR A 170 -11.66 -1.52 16.56
CA TYR A 170 -11.51 -0.31 15.71
C TYR A 170 -11.69 -0.71 14.25
N ARG A 171 -12.82 -0.30 13.65
CA ARG A 171 -13.12 -0.48 12.22
C ARG A 171 -12.93 0.84 11.50
N ILE A 172 -11.85 0.96 10.75
CA ILE A 172 -11.61 2.13 9.88
C ILE A 172 -12.48 2.05 8.62
N HIS A 173 -12.85 0.84 8.17
CA HIS A 173 -13.46 0.60 6.86
C HIS A 173 -14.94 0.17 6.90
N GLY A 174 -15.55 0.10 8.09
CA GLY A 174 -16.92 -0.41 8.22
C GLY A 174 -17.04 -1.90 7.87
N SER A 175 -18.20 -2.31 7.34
CA SER A 175 -18.55 -3.71 7.00
C SER A 175 -18.55 -3.98 5.48
N ALA A 176 -17.71 -3.29 4.70
CA ALA A 176 -17.63 -3.46 3.26
C ALA A 176 -16.30 -4.07 2.83
N PRO A 177 -16.25 -4.84 1.73
CA PRO A 177 -15.03 -5.19 1.06
C PRO A 177 -14.27 -3.93 0.65
N PHE A 178 -12.96 -3.99 0.67
CA PHE A 178 -12.11 -2.90 0.20
C PHE A 178 -11.05 -3.40 -0.78
N VAL A 179 -10.58 -2.51 -1.63
CA VAL A 179 -9.50 -2.79 -2.58
C VAL A 179 -8.31 -1.94 -2.21
N ARG A 180 -7.17 -2.56 -1.98
CA ARG A 180 -5.89 -1.90 -1.73
C ARG A 180 -5.14 -1.75 -3.04
N LEU A 181 -4.66 -0.56 -3.30
CA LEU A 181 -3.79 -0.20 -4.41
C LEU A 181 -2.39 0.11 -3.87
N SER A 182 -1.37 -0.42 -4.52
CA SER A 182 0.02 -0.04 -4.32
C SER A 182 0.55 0.48 -5.64
N VAL A 183 0.93 1.74 -5.66
CA VAL A 183 1.35 2.43 -6.88
C VAL A 183 2.84 2.20 -7.13
N GLY A 184 3.18 1.81 -8.35
CA GLY A 184 4.54 1.66 -8.85
C GLY A 184 5.08 2.93 -9.50
N LEU A 185 5.84 2.76 -10.57
CA LEU A 185 6.49 3.85 -11.30
C LEU A 185 5.93 4.03 -12.73
N GLU A 186 4.86 3.34 -13.06
CA GLU A 186 4.18 3.46 -14.35
C GLU A 186 3.62 4.88 -14.55
N ASP A 187 3.31 5.25 -15.79
CA ASP A 187 2.73 6.55 -16.11
C ASP A 187 1.37 6.73 -15.43
N PRO A 188 1.11 7.86 -14.75
CA PRO A 188 -0.15 8.11 -14.06
C PRO A 188 -1.38 8.06 -14.99
N ALA A 189 -1.27 8.54 -16.24
CA ALA A 189 -2.37 8.53 -17.18
C ALA A 189 -2.73 7.11 -17.60
N ASP A 190 -1.75 6.23 -17.76
CA ASP A 190 -1.95 4.82 -18.05
C ASP A 190 -2.62 4.11 -16.87
N LEU A 191 -2.17 4.38 -15.65
CA LEU A 191 -2.78 3.84 -14.43
C LEU A 191 -4.23 4.30 -14.27
N ILE A 192 -4.54 5.57 -14.56
CA ILE A 192 -5.91 6.12 -14.56
C ILE A 192 -6.77 5.41 -15.64
N SER A 193 -6.20 5.17 -16.81
CA SER A 193 -6.88 4.46 -17.88
C SER A 193 -7.22 3.02 -17.48
N ASP A 194 -6.31 2.34 -16.82
CA ASP A 194 -6.48 0.99 -16.30
C ASP A 194 -7.57 0.94 -15.21
N LEU A 195 -7.51 1.85 -14.23
CA LEU A 195 -8.53 1.98 -13.19
C LEU A 195 -9.92 2.27 -13.79
N ARG A 196 -9.99 3.10 -14.82
CA ARG A 196 -11.23 3.40 -15.55
C ARG A 196 -11.81 2.15 -16.21
N ALA A 197 -10.96 1.30 -16.78
CA ALA A 197 -11.40 0.03 -17.38
C ALA A 197 -11.99 -0.91 -16.30
N GLY A 198 -11.34 -1.04 -15.14
CA GLY A 198 -11.85 -1.81 -14.01
C GLY A 198 -13.22 -1.31 -13.51
N LEU A 199 -13.38 0.03 -13.35
CA LEU A 199 -14.65 0.62 -12.92
C LEU A 199 -15.79 0.39 -13.94
N ARG A 200 -15.52 0.46 -15.24
CA ARG A 200 -16.51 0.14 -16.30
C ARG A 200 -17.00 -1.30 -16.20
N ARG A 201 -16.15 -2.24 -15.82
CA ARG A 201 -16.52 -3.65 -15.70
C ARG A 201 -17.55 -3.89 -14.59
N ILE A 202 -17.51 -3.12 -13.51
CA ILE A 202 -18.52 -3.20 -12.46
C ILE A 202 -19.89 -2.77 -12.98
N ARG A 203 -19.97 -1.68 -13.76
CA ARG A 203 -21.24 -1.20 -14.37
C ARG A 203 -21.86 -2.23 -15.29
N GLY A 204 -21.08 -2.93 -16.11
CA GLY A 204 -21.55 -3.98 -17.00
C GLY A 204 -22.09 -5.22 -16.28
N SER A 205 -21.60 -5.49 -15.07
CA SER A 205 -22.03 -6.63 -14.25
C SER A 205 -23.40 -6.41 -13.58
N THR A 206 -23.83 -5.18 -13.38
CA THR A 206 -25.13 -4.85 -12.78
C THR A 206 -26.29 -4.89 -13.80
N SER A 207 -26.00 -4.89 -15.10
CA SER A 207 -27.00 -4.81 -16.18
C SER A 207 -27.37 -6.16 -16.80
N ARG A 208 -26.79 -7.29 -16.38
CA ARG A 208 -27.22 -8.62 -16.84
C ARG A 208 -28.32 -9.17 -15.94
N PRO A 209 -29.59 -9.26 -16.41
CA PRO A 209 -30.63 -9.98 -15.69
C PRO A 209 -30.23 -11.45 -15.61
N LYS A 210 -30.37 -12.07 -14.44
CA LYS A 210 -30.25 -13.52 -14.28
C LYS A 210 -31.26 -14.17 -15.23
N SER A 211 -30.81 -14.75 -16.32
CA SER A 211 -31.65 -15.67 -17.06
C SER A 211 -32.02 -16.82 -16.13
N ARG A 212 -33.30 -16.90 -15.74
CA ARG A 212 -33.85 -18.06 -15.04
C ARG A 212 -33.64 -19.26 -15.97
N ARG A 213 -32.67 -20.11 -15.69
CA ARG A 213 -32.73 -21.49 -16.20
C ARG A 213 -33.94 -22.12 -15.51
N LYS A 214 -35.01 -22.28 -16.24
CA LYS A 214 -36.07 -23.24 -15.93
C LYS A 214 -35.43 -24.63 -16.08
N LEU A 215 -35.47 -25.42 -15.04
CA LEU A 215 -35.35 -26.88 -15.07
C LEU A 215 -36.62 -27.44 -15.67
#